data_64a4a9875d482bbf01a3b032f2b426fb
#
_entry.id   64a4a9875d482bbf01a3b032f2b426fb
#
_cell.length_a   1.000
_cell.length_b   1.000
_cell.length_c   1.000
_cell.angle_alpha   90.00
_cell.angle_beta   90.00
_cell.angle_gamma   90.00
#
_symmetry.space_group_name_H-M   'P 1'
#
loop_
_entity.id
_entity.type
_entity.pdbx_description
1 polymer ?
#
loop_
_entity_poly.entity_id
_entity_poly.type
_entity_poly.pdbx_seq_one_letter_code
_entity_poly.pdbx_strand_id
1 'polypeptide(L)'
;MADYKALLSEIWGYAETGFEEYKSSEAMCKFLENEGFTVTRNIAHMETAYEAVYGSGHPVICFLAEYDALFGMNQKADVTHYDPITSPNDTGHGCGHHLLGTGSIRAAVEFKNYLQENNLPGTVKLVGCPAEESGSGKAYLARDGYFNDCDIALTWHPDNYNQVSTGSSQSCISCFFKFHGVSAHAAGAPHLGRSALDACELMNVGVNYLREHMLPSDRVHYAYTNAGGKAPNVVQSEAVLKYFIRSATNPVCEELYQRVINCAKGAALMTGTTVDVIFDEGLSNTVPNFVLEDVLADSFRKIYKNDYTEEELAYAQSFKDTFDIKNVLSDIPQFAKDPQAVIQNIKERPINDYFIETNHSDVCEMGSTDVGDVSWCVPTAQINTACYSIGAGAHSWQWVAQGKSSIAYKGCMLAGDVLFDAAKTLYQNPELIEKAKVELKTRLQDDSYKCLIPKDVLPHISNVE
;
A
#
# COMPACT_ATOMS: atom_id res chain seq x y z
N MET A 1 -17.36 -12.92 22.21
CA MET A 1 -15.97 -12.46 22.08
C MET A 1 -15.67 -12.42 20.60
N ALA A 2 -15.15 -11.33 20.10
CA ALA A 2 -14.82 -11.12 18.69
C ALA A 2 -13.84 -12.21 18.20
N ASP A 3 -14.14 -12.87 17.09
CA ASP A 3 -13.29 -13.91 16.52
C ASP A 3 -12.45 -13.37 15.36
N TYR A 4 -11.37 -12.63 15.71
CA TYR A 4 -10.43 -12.06 14.74
C TYR A 4 -9.73 -13.12 13.89
N LYS A 5 -9.53 -14.34 14.44
CA LYS A 5 -8.88 -15.42 13.69
C LYS A 5 -9.79 -15.97 12.57
N ALA A 6 -11.08 -16.05 12.84
CA ALA A 6 -12.05 -16.42 11.81
C ALA A 6 -12.11 -15.35 10.71
N LEU A 7 -12.22 -14.07 11.08
CA LEU A 7 -12.25 -12.95 10.11
C LEU A 7 -11.02 -12.94 9.20
N LEU A 8 -9.83 -12.99 9.79
CA LEU A 8 -8.55 -13.05 9.06
C LEU A 8 -8.52 -14.23 8.07
N SER A 9 -8.93 -15.43 8.53
CA SER A 9 -8.91 -16.63 7.69
C SER A 9 -9.91 -16.58 6.56
N GLU A 10 -11.05 -15.91 6.77
CA GLU A 10 -12.11 -15.72 5.79
C GLU A 10 -11.63 -14.76 4.68
N ILE A 11 -11.07 -13.60 5.03
CA ILE A 11 -10.54 -12.62 4.07
C ILE A 11 -9.37 -13.24 3.28
N TRP A 12 -8.46 -13.95 3.95
CA TRP A 12 -7.38 -14.67 3.28
C TRP A 12 -7.91 -15.65 2.21
N GLY A 13 -9.03 -16.30 2.51
CA GLY A 13 -9.66 -17.27 1.60
C GLY A 13 -10.38 -16.63 0.43
N TYR A 14 -10.84 -15.38 0.55
CA TYR A 14 -11.49 -14.64 -0.54
C TYR A 14 -10.45 -14.15 -1.54
N ALA A 15 -9.36 -13.60 -1.07
CA ALA A 15 -8.24 -13.08 -1.88
C ALA A 15 -8.72 -12.26 -3.10
N GLU A 16 -9.61 -11.30 -2.86
CA GLU A 16 -10.21 -10.44 -3.88
C GLU A 16 -9.26 -9.28 -4.20
N THR A 17 -9.17 -8.91 -5.47
CA THR A 17 -8.29 -7.83 -5.97
C THR A 17 -8.95 -6.46 -5.84
N GLY A 18 -8.15 -5.42 -6.01
CA GLY A 18 -8.57 -4.03 -5.82
C GLY A 18 -9.86 -3.66 -6.56
N PHE A 19 -10.75 -2.96 -5.86
CA PHE A 19 -12.12 -2.60 -6.24
C PHE A 19 -13.09 -3.77 -6.46
N GLU A 20 -12.66 -5.01 -6.23
CA GLU A 20 -13.50 -6.21 -6.31
C GLU A 20 -13.59 -6.96 -4.96
N GLU A 21 -13.19 -6.32 -3.86
CA GLU A 21 -13.12 -6.89 -2.49
C GLU A 21 -14.51 -6.99 -1.83
N TYR A 22 -15.53 -7.39 -2.57
CA TYR A 22 -16.93 -7.37 -2.12
C TYR A 22 -17.20 -8.24 -0.88
N LYS A 23 -16.62 -9.44 -0.81
CA LYS A 23 -16.81 -10.34 0.32
C LYS A 23 -15.97 -9.92 1.51
N SER A 24 -14.74 -9.50 1.28
CA SER A 24 -13.80 -9.03 2.28
C SER A 24 -14.35 -7.80 2.99
N SER A 25 -14.78 -6.79 2.23
CA SER A 25 -15.43 -5.58 2.72
C SER A 25 -16.70 -5.91 3.53
N GLU A 26 -17.59 -6.74 3.00
CA GLU A 26 -18.83 -7.09 3.69
C GLU A 26 -18.59 -7.90 4.98
N ALA A 27 -17.59 -8.80 5.00
CA ALA A 27 -17.22 -9.54 6.21
C ALA A 27 -16.73 -8.57 7.32
N MET A 28 -15.88 -7.60 6.96
CA MET A 28 -15.38 -6.58 7.88
C MET A 28 -16.50 -5.65 8.36
N CYS A 29 -17.38 -5.20 7.47
CA CYS A 29 -18.55 -4.38 7.82
C CYS A 29 -19.45 -5.08 8.82
N LYS A 30 -19.82 -6.34 8.58
CA LYS A 30 -20.63 -7.14 9.51
C LYS A 30 -19.96 -7.34 10.86
N PHE A 31 -18.65 -7.57 10.87
CA PHE A 31 -17.90 -7.69 12.10
C PHE A 31 -18.00 -6.40 12.93
N LEU A 32 -17.78 -5.24 12.30
CA LEU A 32 -17.85 -3.93 12.96
C LEU A 32 -19.26 -3.59 13.43
N GLU A 33 -20.30 -3.90 12.65
CA GLU A 33 -21.70 -3.75 13.06
C GLU A 33 -22.03 -4.60 14.32
N ASN A 34 -21.55 -5.84 14.36
CA ASN A 34 -21.71 -6.72 15.52
C ASN A 34 -20.97 -6.19 16.75
N GLU A 35 -19.88 -5.47 16.56
CA GLU A 35 -19.14 -4.78 17.62
C GLU A 35 -19.74 -3.39 17.97
N GLY A 36 -20.84 -2.98 17.35
CA GLY A 36 -21.61 -1.77 17.69
C GLY A 36 -21.17 -0.50 16.99
N PHE A 37 -20.42 -0.60 15.89
CA PHE A 37 -20.13 0.54 15.02
C PHE A 37 -21.32 0.85 14.10
N THR A 38 -21.47 2.12 13.75
CA THR A 38 -22.31 2.53 12.62
C THR A 38 -21.49 2.48 11.36
N VAL A 39 -21.89 1.65 10.41
CA VAL A 39 -21.13 1.42 9.17
C VAL A 39 -21.84 2.05 7.97
N THR A 40 -21.11 2.90 7.24
CA THR A 40 -21.54 3.48 5.95
C THR A 40 -20.72 2.82 4.83
N ARG A 41 -21.38 2.15 3.92
CA ARG A 41 -20.78 1.46 2.77
C ARG A 41 -20.80 2.32 1.51
N ASN A 42 -20.07 1.91 0.49
CA ASN A 42 -20.06 2.53 -0.84
C ASN A 42 -19.68 4.02 -0.80
N ILE A 43 -18.60 4.33 -0.07
CA ILE A 43 -18.09 5.70 0.04
C ILE A 43 -17.10 6.05 -1.07
N ALA A 44 -16.92 7.33 -1.36
CA ALA A 44 -15.97 7.86 -2.37
C ALA A 44 -16.13 7.18 -3.75
N HIS A 45 -17.36 6.83 -4.15
CA HIS A 45 -17.67 6.13 -5.40
C HIS A 45 -17.05 4.71 -5.53
N MET A 46 -16.62 4.11 -4.44
CA MET A 46 -16.06 2.75 -4.37
C MET A 46 -17.05 1.82 -3.67
N GLU A 47 -17.53 0.78 -4.35
CA GLU A 47 -18.52 -0.16 -3.80
C GLU A 47 -17.96 -0.97 -2.61
N THR A 48 -16.65 -1.15 -2.57
CA THR A 48 -15.95 -1.93 -1.54
C THR A 48 -15.40 -1.08 -0.41
N ALA A 49 -15.39 0.27 -0.53
CA ALA A 49 -14.97 1.16 0.55
C ALA A 49 -16.09 1.40 1.58
N TYR A 50 -15.70 1.56 2.84
CA TYR A 50 -16.63 1.82 3.93
C TYR A 50 -15.99 2.68 5.04
N GLU A 51 -16.86 3.30 5.83
CA GLU A 51 -16.51 4.01 7.05
C GLU A 51 -17.29 3.40 8.21
N ALA A 52 -16.63 3.12 9.33
CA ALA A 52 -17.24 2.63 10.56
C ALA A 52 -16.94 3.62 11.69
N VAL A 53 -17.98 4.13 12.35
CA VAL A 53 -17.86 5.16 13.38
C VAL A 53 -18.53 4.72 14.67
N TYR A 54 -17.87 4.99 15.79
CA TYR A 54 -18.42 4.84 17.13
C TYR A 54 -18.13 6.08 17.97
N GLY A 55 -19.11 6.50 18.78
CA GLY A 55 -19.01 7.65 19.66
C GLY A 55 -19.27 8.98 18.97
N SER A 56 -18.88 10.07 19.60
CA SER A 56 -19.01 11.42 19.04
C SER A 56 -18.11 12.42 19.77
N GLY A 57 -17.75 13.50 19.08
CA GLY A 57 -16.88 14.55 19.62
C GLY A 57 -15.39 14.22 19.39
N HIS A 58 -14.54 15.09 19.93
CA HIS A 58 -13.10 14.99 19.79
C HIS A 58 -12.43 14.35 21.01
N PRO A 59 -11.26 13.72 20.84
CA PRO A 59 -10.57 13.54 19.56
C PRO A 59 -11.27 12.51 18.64
N VAL A 60 -11.12 12.70 17.32
CA VAL A 60 -11.46 11.74 16.30
C VAL A 60 -10.19 10.98 15.92
N ILE A 61 -10.08 9.73 16.38
CA ILE A 61 -8.93 8.88 16.08
C ILE A 61 -9.33 7.89 14.99
N CYS A 62 -8.61 7.95 13.87
CA CYS A 62 -8.86 7.14 12.69
C CYS A 62 -7.90 5.95 12.60
N PHE A 63 -8.41 4.79 12.22
CA PHE A 63 -7.64 3.60 11.86
C PHE A 63 -7.89 3.27 10.39
N LEU A 64 -6.81 2.93 9.64
CA LEU A 64 -6.91 2.57 8.23
C LEU A 64 -6.90 1.05 8.10
N ALA A 65 -7.78 0.50 7.29
CA ALA A 65 -7.90 -0.94 7.07
C ALA A 65 -7.85 -1.26 5.58
N GLU A 66 -6.85 -2.04 5.14
CA GLU A 66 -6.70 -2.56 3.79
C GLU A 66 -7.09 -4.04 3.77
N TYR A 67 -7.49 -4.57 2.60
CA TYR A 67 -7.98 -5.95 2.48
C TYR A 67 -7.92 -6.50 1.04
N ASP A 68 -7.30 -5.79 0.11
CA ASP A 68 -7.09 -6.24 -1.26
C ASP A 68 -5.97 -7.28 -1.37
N ALA A 69 -6.06 -8.12 -2.39
CA ALA A 69 -5.10 -9.17 -2.71
C ALA A 69 -4.43 -8.89 -4.06
N LEU A 70 -3.35 -9.61 -4.33
CA LEU A 70 -2.56 -9.50 -5.53
C LEU A 70 -2.90 -10.59 -6.54
N PHE A 71 -2.93 -10.21 -7.82
CA PHE A 71 -3.01 -11.15 -8.92
C PHE A 71 -1.71 -11.94 -9.09
N GLY A 72 -1.79 -13.20 -9.50
CA GLY A 72 -0.61 -14.06 -9.70
C GLY A 72 0.01 -14.62 -8.41
N MET A 73 -0.66 -14.45 -7.24
CA MET A 73 -0.13 -14.82 -5.94
C MET A 73 -0.82 -16.04 -5.30
N ASN A 74 -1.48 -16.87 -6.09
CA ASN A 74 -2.20 -18.03 -5.58
C ASN A 74 -1.24 -19.06 -4.95
N GLN A 75 -1.52 -19.45 -3.68
CA GLN A 75 -0.67 -20.37 -2.92
C GLN A 75 -1.46 -21.06 -1.80
N LYS A 76 -1.13 -22.32 -1.53
CA LYS A 76 -1.62 -23.03 -0.35
C LYS A 76 -0.98 -22.54 0.93
N ALA A 77 -1.77 -22.51 2.01
CA ALA A 77 -1.25 -22.18 3.34
C ALA A 77 -0.34 -23.30 3.88
N ASP A 78 0.62 -22.90 4.71
CA ASP A 78 1.48 -23.78 5.52
C ASP A 78 2.36 -24.77 4.73
N VAL A 79 2.63 -24.51 3.46
CA VAL A 79 3.56 -25.30 2.64
C VAL A 79 4.81 -24.51 2.27
N THR A 80 5.98 -25.15 2.39
CA THR A 80 7.31 -24.55 2.19
C THR A 80 7.85 -24.71 0.77
N HIS A 81 6.96 -24.79 -0.21
CA HIS A 81 7.27 -24.81 -1.63
C HIS A 81 6.11 -24.18 -2.41
N TYR A 82 6.38 -23.72 -3.61
CA TYR A 82 5.33 -23.18 -4.47
C TYR A 82 4.33 -24.30 -4.85
N ASP A 83 3.11 -24.17 -4.37
CA ASP A 83 2.00 -25.10 -4.60
C ASP A 83 0.68 -24.33 -4.69
N PRO A 84 0.34 -23.79 -5.88
CA PRO A 84 -0.87 -22.98 -6.05
C PRO A 84 -2.14 -23.81 -5.84
N ILE A 85 -3.17 -23.18 -5.32
CA ILE A 85 -4.51 -23.76 -5.21
C ILE A 85 -5.12 -23.78 -6.60
N THR A 86 -5.78 -24.86 -6.99
CA THR A 86 -6.59 -24.87 -8.22
C THR A 86 -7.81 -23.98 -7.99
N SER A 87 -7.76 -22.77 -8.49
CA SER A 87 -8.80 -21.74 -8.34
C SER A 87 -9.03 -21.07 -9.71
N PRO A 88 -10.25 -20.63 -10.02
CA PRO A 88 -10.48 -19.78 -11.19
C PRO A 88 -9.75 -18.44 -11.10
N ASN A 89 -9.47 -17.95 -9.89
CA ASN A 89 -8.76 -16.71 -9.63
C ASN A 89 -7.33 -17.04 -9.19
N ASP A 90 -6.36 -16.52 -9.93
CA ASP A 90 -4.93 -16.65 -9.61
C ASP A 90 -4.49 -15.52 -8.66
N THR A 91 -5.14 -15.44 -7.48
CA THR A 91 -4.95 -14.34 -6.52
C THR A 91 -4.55 -14.84 -5.14
N GLY A 92 -3.86 -13.99 -4.36
CA GLY A 92 -3.46 -14.30 -3.00
C GLY A 92 -2.96 -13.05 -2.24
N HIS A 93 -3.04 -13.10 -0.92
CA HIS A 93 -2.59 -12.02 -0.04
C HIS A 93 -1.06 -11.99 0.10
N GLY A 94 -0.37 -11.59 -0.99
CA GLY A 94 1.08 -11.48 -1.06
C GLY A 94 1.64 -10.26 -0.34
N CYS A 95 0.81 -9.27 0.02
CA CYS A 95 1.17 -8.11 0.85
C CYS A 95 0.61 -8.21 2.28
N GLY A 96 -0.30 -9.16 2.54
CA GLY A 96 -0.81 -9.40 3.89
C GLY A 96 -1.95 -8.48 4.33
N HIS A 97 -2.66 -7.81 3.42
CA HIS A 97 -3.71 -6.85 3.76
C HIS A 97 -4.89 -7.48 4.53
N HIS A 98 -5.14 -8.80 4.42
CA HIS A 98 -6.08 -9.51 5.28
C HIS A 98 -5.70 -9.43 6.78
N LEU A 99 -4.39 -9.39 7.09
CA LEU A 99 -3.87 -9.16 8.44
C LEU A 99 -4.06 -7.68 8.81
N LEU A 100 -3.66 -6.77 7.90
CA LEU A 100 -3.71 -5.32 8.11
C LEU A 100 -5.12 -4.87 8.50
N GLY A 101 -6.12 -5.21 7.71
CA GLY A 101 -7.49 -4.87 8.01
C GLY A 101 -7.98 -5.43 9.34
N THR A 102 -7.65 -6.71 9.63
CA THR A 102 -8.05 -7.36 10.88
C THR A 102 -7.40 -6.72 12.11
N GLY A 103 -6.12 -6.37 12.05
CA GLY A 103 -5.39 -5.71 13.15
C GLY A 103 -5.91 -4.29 13.40
N SER A 104 -6.24 -3.55 12.34
CA SER A 104 -6.86 -2.23 12.45
C SER A 104 -8.25 -2.30 13.09
N ILE A 105 -9.07 -3.30 12.73
CA ILE A 105 -10.36 -3.56 13.39
C ILE A 105 -10.15 -3.85 14.87
N ARG A 106 -9.15 -4.67 15.25
CA ARG A 106 -8.85 -4.93 16.66
C ARG A 106 -8.55 -3.63 17.41
N ALA A 107 -7.69 -2.77 16.87
CA ALA A 107 -7.37 -1.49 17.50
C ALA A 107 -8.61 -0.62 17.69
N ALA A 108 -9.46 -0.50 16.67
CA ALA A 108 -10.68 0.27 16.73
C ALA A 108 -11.68 -0.28 17.77
N VAL A 109 -11.87 -1.60 17.82
CA VAL A 109 -12.77 -2.25 18.78
C VAL A 109 -12.28 -2.07 20.22
N GLU A 110 -10.98 -2.26 20.48
CA GLU A 110 -10.41 -2.09 21.82
C GLU A 110 -10.46 -0.63 22.27
N PHE A 111 -10.22 0.32 21.36
CA PHE A 111 -10.35 1.75 21.70
C PHE A 111 -11.80 2.15 21.93
N LYS A 112 -12.76 1.62 21.14
CA LYS A 112 -14.19 1.77 21.39
C LYS A 112 -14.57 1.22 22.78
N ASN A 113 -14.12 0.01 23.13
CA ASN A 113 -14.38 -0.59 24.43
C ASN A 113 -13.84 0.29 25.56
N TYR A 114 -12.63 0.80 25.43
CA TYR A 114 -12.03 1.73 26.39
C TYR A 114 -12.89 2.98 26.62
N LEU A 115 -13.37 3.62 25.55
CA LEU A 115 -14.25 4.80 25.66
C LEU A 115 -15.57 4.43 26.34
N GLN A 116 -16.18 3.32 25.95
CA GLN A 116 -17.46 2.84 26.49
C GLN A 116 -17.39 2.48 27.97
N GLU A 117 -16.40 1.69 28.37
CA GLU A 117 -16.23 1.23 29.76
C GLU A 117 -15.96 2.39 30.73
N ASN A 118 -15.32 3.46 30.25
CA ASN A 118 -14.99 4.61 31.06
C ASN A 118 -15.98 5.80 30.87
N ASN A 119 -17.05 5.63 30.08
CA ASN A 119 -18.02 6.69 29.73
C ASN A 119 -17.33 7.96 29.22
N LEU A 120 -16.35 7.83 28.34
CA LEU A 120 -15.55 8.92 27.79
C LEU A 120 -16.13 9.40 26.45
N PRO A 121 -16.15 10.75 26.20
CA PRO A 121 -16.46 11.27 24.86
C PRO A 121 -15.31 11.00 23.90
N GLY A 122 -15.56 11.10 22.61
CA GLY A 122 -14.57 10.93 21.54
C GLY A 122 -15.15 10.06 20.42
N THR A 123 -14.47 10.07 19.30
CA THR A 123 -14.88 9.33 18.09
C THR A 123 -13.80 8.34 17.71
N VAL A 124 -14.20 7.08 17.55
CA VAL A 124 -13.41 6.04 16.90
C VAL A 124 -13.90 5.93 15.47
N LYS A 125 -13.02 6.15 14.52
CA LYS A 125 -13.29 6.03 13.08
C LYS A 125 -12.40 4.96 12.51
N LEU A 126 -12.96 4.02 11.75
CA LEU A 126 -12.20 3.08 10.93
C LEU A 126 -12.63 3.26 9.49
N VAL A 127 -11.66 3.43 8.61
CA VAL A 127 -11.91 3.57 7.17
C VAL A 127 -11.40 2.32 6.47
N GLY A 128 -12.30 1.62 5.79
CA GLY A 128 -11.99 0.53 4.90
C GLY A 128 -11.50 1.07 3.55
N CYS A 129 -10.23 0.80 3.27
CA CYS A 129 -9.47 1.35 2.16
C CYS A 129 -9.18 0.24 1.13
N PRO A 130 -10.00 0.10 0.07
CA PRO A 130 -9.77 -0.89 -0.98
C PRO A 130 -8.63 -0.47 -1.92
N ALA A 131 -8.15 -1.42 -2.70
CA ALA A 131 -7.30 -1.22 -3.87
C ALA A 131 -5.99 -0.44 -3.60
N GLU A 132 -5.29 -0.75 -2.49
CA GLU A 132 -3.97 -0.15 -2.24
C GLU A 132 -2.97 -0.56 -3.32
N GLU A 133 -3.00 -1.83 -3.75
CA GLU A 133 -2.06 -2.43 -4.70
C GLU A 133 -2.28 -2.01 -6.15
N SER A 134 -3.46 -1.52 -6.51
CA SER A 134 -3.81 -1.37 -7.93
C SER A 134 -4.78 -0.25 -8.27
N GLY A 135 -5.08 0.65 -7.32
CA GLY A 135 -6.10 1.66 -7.57
C GLY A 135 -6.05 2.90 -6.69
N SER A 136 -5.17 2.91 -5.69
CA SER A 136 -4.97 4.07 -4.79
C SER A 136 -6.27 4.52 -4.10
N GLY A 137 -7.00 3.58 -3.45
CA GLY A 137 -8.30 3.86 -2.84
C GLY A 137 -8.28 4.97 -1.81
N LYS A 138 -7.19 5.10 -1.01
CA LYS A 138 -7.03 6.19 -0.02
C LYS A 138 -6.88 7.55 -0.67
N ALA A 139 -6.33 7.63 -1.90
CA ALA A 139 -6.25 8.89 -2.63
C ALA A 139 -7.66 9.41 -3.02
N TYR A 140 -8.58 8.51 -3.42
CA TYR A 140 -9.98 8.88 -3.65
C TYR A 140 -10.68 9.31 -2.36
N LEU A 141 -10.48 8.57 -1.26
CA LEU A 141 -11.02 8.91 0.06
C LEU A 141 -10.52 10.28 0.55
N ALA A 142 -9.22 10.54 0.42
CA ALA A 142 -8.61 11.83 0.79
C ALA A 142 -9.12 12.96 -0.11
N ARG A 143 -9.22 12.75 -1.43
CA ARG A 143 -9.78 13.71 -2.38
C ARG A 143 -11.19 14.13 -2.02
N ASP A 144 -12.01 13.18 -1.61
CA ASP A 144 -13.42 13.39 -1.29
C ASP A 144 -13.64 13.83 0.19
N GLY A 145 -12.54 14.01 0.96
CA GLY A 145 -12.56 14.64 2.28
C GLY A 145 -12.85 13.72 3.46
N TYR A 146 -12.76 12.41 3.30
CA TYR A 146 -13.09 11.44 4.37
C TYR A 146 -12.16 11.49 5.58
N PHE A 147 -11.03 12.18 5.49
CA PHE A 147 -10.07 12.36 6.59
C PHE A 147 -10.09 13.77 7.20
N ASN A 148 -10.90 14.70 6.68
CA ASN A 148 -10.88 16.11 7.09
C ASN A 148 -11.41 16.34 8.52
N ASP A 149 -12.22 15.44 9.05
CA ASP A 149 -12.76 15.47 10.40
C ASP A 149 -11.89 14.73 11.43
N CYS A 150 -10.82 14.06 10.98
CA CYS A 150 -9.93 13.31 11.84
C CYS A 150 -8.90 14.21 12.53
N ASP A 151 -8.59 13.91 13.80
CA ASP A 151 -7.50 14.57 14.52
C ASP A 151 -6.15 13.90 14.26
N ILE A 152 -6.14 12.57 14.16
CA ILE A 152 -5.00 11.74 13.78
C ILE A 152 -5.45 10.48 13.04
N ALA A 153 -4.55 9.88 12.26
CA ALA A 153 -4.72 8.56 11.68
C ALA A 153 -3.56 7.63 12.08
N LEU A 154 -3.89 6.39 12.43
CA LEU A 154 -2.95 5.35 12.78
C LEU A 154 -3.15 4.17 11.85
N THR A 155 -2.03 3.60 11.37
CA THR A 155 -2.05 2.39 10.54
C THR A 155 -0.88 1.48 10.89
N TRP A 156 -0.84 0.32 10.26
CA TRP A 156 0.25 -0.62 10.40
C TRP A 156 0.42 -1.42 9.10
N HIS A 157 1.52 -2.13 8.97
CA HIS A 157 1.71 -3.05 7.86
C HIS A 157 2.33 -4.37 8.35
N PRO A 158 1.83 -5.54 7.93
CA PRO A 158 2.51 -6.81 8.20
C PRO A 158 3.87 -6.86 7.52
N ASP A 159 4.88 -7.36 8.23
CA ASP A 159 6.27 -7.32 7.78
C ASP A 159 7.04 -8.52 8.35
N ASN A 160 8.34 -8.56 8.07
CA ASN A 160 9.31 -9.45 8.72
C ASN A 160 9.86 -8.88 10.02
N TYR A 161 9.65 -7.59 10.29
CA TYR A 161 10.27 -6.84 11.35
C TYR A 161 9.26 -6.08 12.22
N ASN A 162 9.59 -5.97 13.52
CA ASN A 162 8.84 -5.19 14.50
C ASN A 162 9.49 -3.82 14.63
N GLN A 163 8.91 -2.77 14.07
CA GLN A 163 9.47 -1.41 14.09
C GLN A 163 8.39 -0.34 13.92
N VAL A 164 8.75 0.91 14.15
CA VAL A 164 7.98 2.06 13.68
C VAL A 164 8.49 2.44 12.29
N SER A 165 7.59 2.61 11.34
CA SER A 165 7.92 3.14 10.02
C SER A 165 8.26 4.62 10.15
N THR A 166 9.32 5.07 9.49
CA THR A 166 9.75 6.47 9.47
C THR A 166 10.23 6.83 8.07
N GLY A 167 10.32 8.10 7.75
CA GLY A 167 10.69 8.57 6.42
C GLY A 167 9.48 8.85 5.53
N SER A 168 9.77 9.19 4.28
CA SER A 168 8.78 9.43 3.24
C SER A 168 8.77 8.28 2.24
N SER A 169 7.69 8.14 1.48
CA SER A 169 7.58 7.28 0.30
C SER A 169 7.51 8.11 -0.98
N GLN A 170 7.72 7.49 -2.14
CA GLN A 170 7.60 8.21 -3.40
C GLN A 170 6.12 8.50 -3.75
N SER A 171 5.85 9.67 -4.28
CA SER A 171 4.65 9.90 -5.09
C SER A 171 4.74 9.13 -6.40
N CYS A 172 3.60 8.70 -6.92
CA CYS A 172 3.52 7.90 -8.13
C CYS A 172 2.33 8.31 -8.99
N ILE A 173 2.53 8.35 -10.30
CA ILE A 173 1.45 8.46 -11.30
C ILE A 173 1.58 7.28 -12.24
N SER A 174 0.47 6.54 -12.42
CA SER A 174 0.31 5.50 -13.43
C SER A 174 -0.57 6.00 -14.56
N CYS A 175 -0.20 5.68 -15.79
CA CYS A 175 -0.97 6.05 -16.97
C CYS A 175 -0.73 5.11 -18.13
N PHE A 176 -1.69 5.06 -19.06
CA PHE A 176 -1.54 4.38 -20.33
C PHE A 176 -1.31 5.38 -21.46
N PHE A 177 -0.48 4.98 -22.40
CA PHE A 177 -0.29 5.67 -23.69
C PHE A 177 -0.77 4.74 -24.78
N LYS A 178 -1.96 5.04 -25.34
CA LYS A 178 -2.58 4.28 -26.40
C LYS A 178 -2.34 4.97 -27.73
N PHE A 179 -1.48 4.38 -28.57
CA PHE A 179 -1.15 4.91 -29.88
C PHE A 179 -2.08 4.34 -30.93
N HIS A 180 -2.51 5.22 -31.86
CA HIS A 180 -3.37 4.86 -32.98
C HIS A 180 -2.65 5.16 -34.30
N GLY A 181 -2.52 4.12 -35.12
CA GLY A 181 -1.86 4.15 -36.40
C GLY A 181 -2.79 3.73 -37.55
N VAL A 182 -2.19 3.28 -38.65
CA VAL A 182 -2.90 2.79 -39.84
C VAL A 182 -2.30 1.47 -40.31
N SER A 183 -3.14 0.44 -40.38
CA SER A 183 -2.71 -0.89 -40.87
C SER A 183 -2.40 -0.85 -42.36
N ALA A 184 -1.38 -1.62 -42.75
CA ALA A 184 -1.01 -1.86 -44.15
C ALA A 184 -0.28 -3.18 -44.28
N HIS A 185 -0.17 -3.72 -45.48
CA HIS A 185 0.71 -4.87 -45.76
C HIS A 185 2.16 -4.42 -45.65
N ALA A 186 2.90 -4.90 -44.65
CA ALA A 186 4.23 -4.38 -44.31
C ALA A 186 5.26 -4.54 -45.45
N ALA A 187 5.15 -5.56 -46.28
CA ALA A 187 6.04 -5.75 -47.44
C ALA A 187 5.48 -5.15 -48.73
N GLY A 188 4.16 -5.25 -48.97
CA GLY A 188 3.56 -4.86 -50.24
C GLY A 188 3.19 -3.35 -50.35
N ALA A 189 2.81 -2.74 -49.22
CA ALA A 189 2.37 -1.36 -49.21
C ALA A 189 2.74 -0.62 -47.89
N PRO A 190 4.00 -0.70 -47.41
CA PRO A 190 4.39 -0.12 -46.13
C PRO A 190 4.18 1.40 -46.06
N HIS A 191 4.27 2.08 -47.17
CA HIS A 191 4.09 3.54 -47.28
C HIS A 191 2.66 4.02 -46.96
N LEU A 192 1.68 3.13 -47.00
CA LEU A 192 0.29 3.43 -46.61
C LEU A 192 0.04 3.24 -45.11
N GLY A 193 0.94 2.52 -44.41
CA GLY A 193 0.84 2.26 -42.98
C GLY A 193 1.39 3.40 -42.10
N ARG A 194 0.95 3.41 -40.86
CA ARG A 194 1.52 4.18 -39.74
C ARG A 194 1.53 3.28 -38.54
N SER A 195 2.72 2.94 -38.05
CA SER A 195 2.87 1.94 -36.98
C SER A 195 2.72 2.56 -35.60
N ALA A 196 1.71 2.14 -34.89
CA ALA A 196 1.53 2.45 -33.47
C ALA A 196 2.66 1.82 -32.61
N LEU A 197 3.15 0.64 -33.00
CA LEU A 197 4.28 -0.02 -32.32
C LEU A 197 5.56 0.81 -32.44
N ASP A 198 5.87 1.36 -33.64
CA ASP A 198 7.04 2.22 -33.82
C ASP A 198 6.94 3.49 -32.96
N ALA A 199 5.74 4.03 -32.79
CA ALA A 199 5.52 5.15 -31.88
C ALA A 199 5.82 4.78 -30.42
N CYS A 200 5.40 3.61 -29.96
CA CYS A 200 5.76 3.09 -28.65
C CYS A 200 7.28 2.97 -28.47
N GLU A 201 7.98 2.39 -29.45
CA GLU A 201 9.44 2.23 -29.44
C GLU A 201 10.14 3.60 -29.35
N LEU A 202 9.73 4.58 -30.16
CA LEU A 202 10.31 5.93 -30.14
C LEU A 202 10.01 6.66 -28.83
N MET A 203 8.81 6.47 -28.23
CA MET A 203 8.50 7.01 -26.91
C MET A 203 9.45 6.43 -25.87
N ASN A 204 9.63 5.10 -25.84
CA ASN A 204 10.52 4.43 -24.89
C ASN A 204 11.96 4.91 -25.03
N VAL A 205 12.45 5.08 -26.25
CA VAL A 205 13.78 5.69 -26.52
C VAL A 205 13.84 7.12 -25.99
N GLY A 206 12.84 7.94 -26.28
CA GLY A 206 12.76 9.34 -25.80
C GLY A 206 12.79 9.41 -24.26
N VAL A 207 12.02 8.57 -23.57
CA VAL A 207 12.02 8.50 -22.10
C VAL A 207 13.36 8.00 -21.56
N ASN A 208 14.04 7.08 -22.24
CA ASN A 208 15.38 6.63 -21.84
C ASN A 208 16.42 7.77 -21.91
N TYR A 209 16.35 8.65 -22.91
CA TYR A 209 17.18 9.86 -22.93
C TYR A 209 16.74 10.90 -21.88
N LEU A 210 15.45 10.97 -21.53
CA LEU A 210 14.96 11.83 -20.46
C LEU A 210 15.60 11.47 -19.10
N ARG A 211 15.99 10.20 -18.87
CA ARG A 211 16.63 9.74 -17.62
C ARG A 211 17.91 10.49 -17.27
N GLU A 212 18.67 10.98 -18.25
CA GLU A 212 19.86 11.82 -18.02
C GLU A 212 19.51 13.14 -17.33
N HIS A 213 18.25 13.58 -17.40
CA HIS A 213 17.77 14.88 -16.93
C HIS A 213 16.68 14.75 -15.87
N MET A 214 16.63 13.63 -15.14
CA MET A 214 15.80 13.38 -13.97
C MET A 214 16.61 13.53 -12.69
N LEU A 215 15.91 13.70 -11.56
CA LEU A 215 16.56 13.63 -10.25
C LEU A 215 17.01 12.19 -9.97
N PRO A 216 18.07 11.97 -9.18
CA PRO A 216 18.53 10.63 -8.80
C PRO A 216 17.46 9.78 -8.08
N SER A 217 16.51 10.44 -7.42
CA SER A 217 15.35 9.81 -6.74
C SER A 217 14.23 9.41 -7.69
N ASP A 218 14.20 9.94 -8.92
CA ASP A 218 13.10 9.67 -9.84
C ASP A 218 13.22 8.28 -10.46
N ARG A 219 12.05 7.69 -10.76
CA ARG A 219 11.97 6.41 -11.47
C ARG A 219 10.86 6.47 -12.51
N VAL A 220 11.13 5.88 -13.66
CA VAL A 220 10.12 5.65 -14.72
C VAL A 220 10.23 4.22 -15.20
N HIS A 221 9.13 3.50 -15.11
CA HIS A 221 9.02 2.11 -15.56
C HIS A 221 7.96 2.01 -16.64
N TYR A 222 8.06 1.03 -17.53
CA TYR A 222 7.01 0.77 -18.51
C TYR A 222 6.88 -0.71 -18.86
N ALA A 223 5.70 -1.05 -19.34
CA ALA A 223 5.41 -2.35 -19.91
C ALA A 223 4.49 -2.20 -21.13
N TYR A 224 4.61 -3.09 -22.10
CA TYR A 224 3.59 -3.23 -23.14
C TYR A 224 2.40 -4.00 -22.59
N THR A 225 1.21 -3.41 -22.65
CA THR A 225 -0.04 -4.14 -22.43
C THR A 225 -0.63 -4.65 -23.74
N ASN A 226 -0.35 -3.93 -24.86
CA ASN A 226 -0.70 -4.35 -26.20
C ASN A 226 0.41 -3.94 -27.19
N ALA A 227 1.05 -4.90 -27.86
CA ALA A 227 2.09 -4.64 -28.87
C ALA A 227 1.53 -4.57 -30.30
N GLY A 228 0.22 -4.52 -30.49
CA GLY A 228 -0.40 -4.39 -31.80
C GLY A 228 -0.57 -5.69 -32.59
N GLY A 229 -0.52 -6.86 -31.91
CA GLY A 229 -0.73 -8.16 -32.52
C GLY A 229 0.53 -8.98 -32.74
N LYS A 230 0.37 -10.18 -33.33
CA LYS A 230 1.44 -11.19 -33.46
C LYS A 230 1.98 -11.34 -34.88
N ALA A 231 1.40 -10.65 -35.88
CA ALA A 231 1.70 -10.82 -37.29
C ALA A 231 2.65 -9.71 -37.78
N PRO A 232 3.97 -9.99 -38.02
CA PRO A 232 4.95 -8.96 -38.37
C PRO A 232 4.77 -8.42 -39.80
N ASN A 233 3.93 -9.05 -40.60
CA ASN A 233 3.60 -8.63 -41.97
C ASN A 233 2.40 -7.65 -42.01
N VAL A 234 1.86 -7.26 -40.86
CA VAL A 234 0.80 -6.26 -40.73
C VAL A 234 1.35 -5.08 -39.92
N VAL A 235 1.27 -3.86 -40.48
CA VAL A 235 1.60 -2.63 -39.74
C VAL A 235 0.59 -2.47 -38.63
N GLN A 236 1.05 -2.26 -37.41
CA GLN A 236 0.22 -2.21 -36.20
C GLN A 236 -0.58 -0.90 -36.14
N SER A 237 -1.90 -1.01 -36.17
CA SER A 237 -2.81 0.14 -36.06
C SER A 237 -3.09 0.61 -34.64
N GLU A 238 -2.75 -0.21 -33.66
CA GLU A 238 -2.90 0.12 -32.23
C GLU A 238 -1.76 -0.53 -31.43
N ALA A 239 -1.25 0.19 -30.43
CA ALA A 239 -0.33 -0.36 -29.43
C ALA A 239 -0.47 0.44 -28.13
N VAL A 240 -0.28 -0.21 -26.98
CA VAL A 240 -0.50 0.40 -25.66
C VAL A 240 0.70 0.12 -24.74
N LEU A 241 1.17 1.18 -24.09
CA LEU A 241 2.16 1.15 -23.02
C LEU A 241 1.51 1.55 -21.70
N LYS A 242 1.81 0.85 -20.62
CA LYS A 242 1.56 1.30 -19.24
C LYS A 242 2.85 1.86 -18.66
N TYR A 243 2.79 3.02 -18.02
CA TYR A 243 3.91 3.69 -17.37
C TYR A 243 3.65 3.92 -15.89
N PHE A 244 4.68 3.72 -15.06
CA PHE A 244 4.77 4.22 -13.69
C PHE A 244 5.83 5.32 -13.63
N ILE A 245 5.45 6.49 -13.08
CA ILE A 245 6.28 7.69 -12.96
C ILE A 245 6.34 8.03 -11.48
N ARG A 246 7.54 7.99 -10.89
CA ARG A 246 7.74 8.14 -9.45
C ARG A 246 8.75 9.22 -9.15
N SER A 247 8.47 10.02 -8.11
CA SER A 247 9.36 11.07 -7.60
C SER A 247 9.24 11.19 -6.08
N ALA A 248 10.18 11.88 -5.46
CA ALA A 248 10.17 12.06 -4.00
C ALA A 248 9.06 13.00 -3.51
N THR A 249 8.48 13.85 -4.40
CA THR A 249 7.42 14.79 -4.02
C THR A 249 6.40 14.95 -5.15
N ASN A 250 5.16 15.30 -4.79
CA ASN A 250 4.06 15.49 -5.74
C ASN A 250 4.39 16.47 -6.86
N PRO A 251 4.93 17.70 -6.60
CA PRO A 251 5.21 18.66 -7.68
C PRO A 251 6.23 18.14 -8.69
N VAL A 252 7.26 17.43 -8.23
CA VAL A 252 8.29 16.85 -9.11
C VAL A 252 7.70 15.71 -9.94
N CYS A 253 6.82 14.88 -9.33
CA CYS A 253 6.13 13.80 -10.03
C CYS A 253 5.22 14.33 -11.14
N GLU A 254 4.43 15.38 -10.86
CA GLU A 254 3.58 16.06 -11.86
C GLU A 254 4.41 16.63 -13.01
N GLU A 255 5.53 17.32 -12.72
CA GLU A 255 6.43 17.86 -13.76
C GLU A 255 7.00 16.73 -14.63
N LEU A 256 7.52 15.67 -14.00
CA LEU A 256 8.08 14.52 -14.72
C LEU A 256 7.03 13.84 -15.59
N TYR A 257 5.80 13.68 -15.10
CA TYR A 257 4.66 13.15 -15.86
C TYR A 257 4.41 13.96 -17.14
N GLN A 258 4.41 15.31 -17.07
CA GLN A 258 4.25 16.15 -18.26
C GLN A 258 5.41 15.98 -19.25
N ARG A 259 6.63 15.76 -18.78
CA ARG A 259 7.79 15.50 -19.63
C ARG A 259 7.68 14.16 -20.35
N VAL A 260 7.15 13.12 -19.68
CA VAL A 260 6.87 11.80 -20.29
C VAL A 260 5.75 11.93 -21.34
N ILE A 261 4.69 12.70 -21.08
CA ILE A 261 3.63 12.99 -22.06
C ILE A 261 4.23 13.68 -23.30
N ASN A 262 5.19 14.58 -23.14
CA ASN A 262 5.82 15.24 -24.27
C ASN A 262 6.64 14.26 -25.13
N CYS A 263 7.26 13.23 -24.54
CA CYS A 263 7.91 12.14 -25.27
C CYS A 263 6.89 11.37 -26.13
N ALA A 264 5.72 11.05 -25.56
CA ALA A 264 4.64 10.36 -26.28
C ALA A 264 4.12 11.19 -27.47
N LYS A 265 3.84 12.49 -27.24
CA LYS A 265 3.41 13.42 -28.31
C LYS A 265 4.47 13.57 -29.41
N GLY A 266 5.75 13.63 -29.04
CA GLY A 266 6.86 13.67 -30.00
C GLY A 266 6.95 12.39 -30.83
N ALA A 267 6.79 11.22 -30.21
CA ALA A 267 6.78 9.94 -30.90
C ALA A 267 5.60 9.83 -31.88
N ALA A 268 4.41 10.26 -31.47
CA ALA A 268 3.23 10.27 -32.34
C ALA A 268 3.46 11.19 -33.59
N LEU A 269 4.05 12.36 -33.36
CA LEU A 269 4.38 13.28 -34.45
C LEU A 269 5.40 12.68 -35.43
N MET A 270 6.47 12.04 -34.94
CA MET A 270 7.49 11.40 -35.76
C MET A 270 6.96 10.26 -36.63
N THR A 271 5.99 9.51 -36.14
CA THR A 271 5.42 8.33 -36.82
C THR A 271 4.17 8.64 -37.65
N GLY A 272 3.62 9.86 -37.52
CA GLY A 272 2.33 10.22 -38.13
C GLY A 272 1.15 9.45 -37.53
N THR A 273 1.24 9.08 -36.25
CA THR A 273 0.20 8.46 -35.45
C THR A 273 -0.47 9.48 -34.52
N THR A 274 -1.47 9.06 -33.73
CA THR A 274 -2.00 9.84 -32.61
C THR A 274 -1.83 9.06 -31.31
N VAL A 275 -1.91 9.76 -30.17
CA VAL A 275 -1.80 9.16 -28.84
C VAL A 275 -2.86 9.68 -27.91
N ASP A 276 -3.56 8.76 -27.22
CA ASP A 276 -4.39 9.04 -26.05
C ASP A 276 -3.55 8.79 -24.80
N VAL A 277 -3.63 9.73 -23.85
CA VAL A 277 -3.03 9.60 -22.52
C VAL A 277 -4.17 9.32 -21.54
N ILE A 278 -4.22 8.12 -21.02
CA ILE A 278 -5.27 7.66 -20.12
C ILE A 278 -4.68 7.58 -18.73
N PHE A 279 -5.16 8.42 -17.83
CA PHE A 279 -4.76 8.39 -16.42
C PHE A 279 -5.30 7.12 -15.78
N ASP A 280 -4.47 6.47 -14.96
CA ASP A 280 -4.81 5.20 -14.31
C ASP A 280 -4.92 5.38 -12.80
N GLU A 281 -3.81 5.68 -12.13
CA GLU A 281 -3.76 5.89 -10.70
C GLU A 281 -2.77 7.00 -10.31
N GLY A 282 -2.93 7.55 -9.11
CA GLY A 282 -2.04 8.55 -8.58
C GLY A 282 -2.08 8.58 -7.07
N LEU A 283 -0.90 8.60 -6.44
CA LEU A 283 -0.76 8.64 -5.00
C LEU A 283 0.38 9.58 -4.58
N SER A 284 0.20 10.19 -3.42
CA SER A 284 1.09 11.21 -2.88
C SER A 284 2.25 10.58 -2.11
N ASN A 285 3.36 11.32 -2.02
CA ASN A 285 4.43 10.96 -1.09
C ASN A 285 3.94 11.05 0.37
N THR A 286 4.48 10.20 1.24
CA THR A 286 4.16 10.22 2.68
C THR A 286 4.79 11.44 3.36
N VAL A 287 4.04 12.07 4.25
CA VAL A 287 4.51 13.12 5.16
C VAL A 287 4.71 12.49 6.54
N PRO A 288 5.94 12.26 7.04
CA PRO A 288 6.17 11.65 8.33
C PRO A 288 5.72 12.55 9.48
N ASN A 289 5.39 11.94 10.64
CA ASN A 289 5.03 12.67 11.85
C ASN A 289 5.76 12.08 13.06
N PHE A 290 6.87 12.69 13.43
CA PHE A 290 7.77 12.20 14.49
C PHE A 290 7.13 12.17 15.87
N VAL A 291 6.19 13.08 16.14
CA VAL A 291 5.42 13.05 17.40
C VAL A 291 4.62 11.76 17.52
N LEU A 292 3.95 11.33 16.45
CA LEU A 292 3.20 10.08 16.44
C LEU A 292 4.11 8.84 16.39
N GLU A 293 5.25 8.92 15.68
CA GLU A 293 6.25 7.86 15.67
C GLU A 293 6.78 7.56 17.08
N ASP A 294 7.06 8.61 17.89
CA ASP A 294 7.50 8.47 19.28
C ASP A 294 6.42 7.80 20.15
N VAL A 295 5.15 8.19 19.99
CA VAL A 295 4.02 7.57 20.72
C VAL A 295 3.87 6.10 20.36
N LEU A 296 4.00 5.76 19.08
CA LEU A 296 3.94 4.38 18.61
C LEU A 296 5.13 3.56 19.13
N ALA A 297 6.34 4.12 19.15
CA ALA A 297 7.53 3.45 19.69
C ALA A 297 7.38 3.16 21.19
N ASP A 298 6.87 4.12 21.97
CA ASP A 298 6.62 3.93 23.41
C ASP A 298 5.56 2.85 23.66
N SER A 299 4.48 2.85 22.87
CA SER A 299 3.45 1.82 22.93
C SER A 299 4.00 0.46 22.53
N PHE A 300 4.82 0.39 21.50
CA PHE A 300 5.44 -0.85 21.06
C PHE A 300 6.34 -1.46 22.17
N ARG A 301 7.22 -0.67 22.78
CA ARG A 301 8.07 -1.09 23.92
C ARG A 301 7.27 -1.64 25.09
N LYS A 302 6.13 -1.01 25.37
CA LYS A 302 5.25 -1.36 26.48
C LYS A 302 4.48 -2.66 26.23
N ILE A 303 4.00 -2.87 25.00
CA ILE A 303 3.08 -3.95 24.65
C ILE A 303 3.83 -5.21 24.21
N TYR A 304 4.95 -5.05 23.49
CA TYR A 304 5.67 -6.17 22.90
C TYR A 304 6.12 -7.20 23.94
N LYS A 305 5.89 -8.48 23.62
CA LYS A 305 6.43 -9.62 24.36
C LYS A 305 6.87 -10.69 23.38
N ASN A 306 8.06 -11.23 23.61
CA ASN A 306 8.52 -12.41 22.88
C ASN A 306 7.88 -13.66 23.52
N ASP A 307 6.86 -14.21 22.88
CA ASP A 307 6.10 -15.38 23.33
C ASP A 307 6.02 -16.50 22.28
N TYR A 308 6.95 -16.50 21.32
CA TYR A 308 7.02 -17.55 20.31
C TYR A 308 7.35 -18.90 20.91
N THR A 309 6.55 -19.94 20.54
CA THR A 309 6.80 -21.31 20.95
C THR A 309 7.88 -21.98 20.10
N GLU A 310 8.45 -23.09 20.56
CA GLU A 310 9.43 -23.86 19.79
C GLU A 310 8.85 -24.36 18.45
N GLU A 311 7.56 -24.68 18.40
CA GLU A 311 6.86 -25.10 17.19
C GLU A 311 6.77 -23.95 16.18
N GLU A 312 6.48 -22.75 16.64
CA GLU A 312 6.45 -21.53 15.81
C GLU A 312 7.84 -21.17 15.29
N LEU A 313 8.87 -21.29 16.12
CA LEU A 313 10.24 -21.08 15.69
C LEU A 313 10.69 -22.12 14.65
N ALA A 314 10.32 -23.38 14.82
CA ALA A 314 10.60 -24.42 13.84
C ALA A 314 9.84 -24.18 12.51
N TYR A 315 8.57 -23.75 12.61
CA TYR A 315 7.79 -23.37 11.44
C TYR A 315 8.44 -22.19 10.68
N ALA A 316 8.80 -21.11 11.37
CA ALA A 316 9.48 -19.97 10.77
C ALA A 316 10.83 -20.37 10.15
N GLN A 317 11.59 -21.28 10.79
CA GLN A 317 12.85 -21.77 10.28
C GLN A 317 12.65 -22.51 8.95
N SER A 318 11.60 -23.32 8.82
CA SER A 318 11.31 -24.06 7.59
C SER A 318 11.06 -23.13 6.39
N PHE A 319 10.48 -21.94 6.60
CA PHE A 319 10.35 -20.92 5.58
C PHE A 319 11.64 -20.14 5.34
N LYS A 320 12.36 -19.77 6.40
CA LYS A 320 13.65 -19.12 6.29
C LYS A 320 14.65 -19.94 5.46
N ASP A 321 14.63 -21.27 5.56
CA ASP A 321 15.46 -22.19 4.80
C ASP A 321 15.17 -22.19 3.29
N THR A 322 14.07 -21.57 2.85
CA THR A 322 13.74 -21.40 1.43
C THR A 322 14.46 -20.20 0.77
N PHE A 323 15.20 -19.39 1.53
CA PHE A 323 15.88 -18.19 1.07
C PHE A 323 17.40 -18.30 1.12
N ASP A 324 18.08 -17.54 0.23
CA ASP A 324 19.52 -17.30 0.38
C ASP A 324 19.74 -16.20 1.45
N ILE A 325 20.49 -16.54 2.49
CA ILE A 325 20.82 -15.62 3.59
C ILE A 325 21.50 -14.32 3.11
N LYS A 326 22.18 -14.35 1.97
CA LYS A 326 22.81 -13.15 1.39
C LYS A 326 21.77 -12.14 0.92
N ASN A 327 20.66 -12.62 0.35
CA ASN A 327 19.56 -11.76 -0.06
C ASN A 327 18.87 -11.15 1.18
N VAL A 328 18.66 -11.97 2.21
CA VAL A 328 18.07 -11.53 3.49
C VAL A 328 18.91 -10.42 4.15
N LEU A 329 20.23 -10.53 4.11
CA LEU A 329 21.14 -9.53 4.67
C LEU A 329 21.19 -8.22 3.87
N SER A 330 20.61 -8.16 2.68
CA SER A 330 20.45 -6.92 1.92
C SER A 330 19.18 -6.13 2.29
N ASP A 331 18.25 -6.76 3.02
CA ASP A 331 16.94 -6.20 3.39
C ASP A 331 16.88 -5.85 4.90
N ILE A 332 17.90 -5.16 5.37
CA ILE A 332 17.97 -4.69 6.76
C ILE A 332 17.21 -3.37 6.87
N PRO A 333 16.35 -3.19 7.91
CA PRO A 333 15.68 -1.92 8.15
C PRO A 333 16.64 -0.73 8.13
N GLN A 334 16.45 0.16 7.17
CA GLN A 334 17.39 1.24 6.84
C GLN A 334 17.62 2.20 8.01
N PHE A 335 16.60 2.42 8.84
CA PHE A 335 16.61 3.40 9.90
C PHE A 335 16.85 2.81 11.29
N ALA A 336 17.16 1.51 11.38
CA ALA A 336 17.47 0.86 12.65
C ALA A 336 18.59 1.58 13.41
N LYS A 337 18.38 1.85 14.72
CA LYS A 337 19.43 2.46 15.58
C LYS A 337 20.64 1.56 15.74
N ASP A 338 20.43 0.25 15.75
CA ASP A 338 21.50 -0.76 15.83
C ASP A 338 21.38 -1.79 14.69
N PRO A 339 21.92 -1.48 13.51
CA PRO A 339 21.92 -2.42 12.38
C PRO A 339 22.68 -3.73 12.68
N GLN A 340 23.67 -3.71 13.60
CA GLN A 340 24.42 -4.91 13.95
C GLN A 340 23.59 -5.90 14.77
N ALA A 341 22.75 -5.39 15.68
CA ALA A 341 21.78 -6.23 16.40
C ALA A 341 20.78 -6.88 15.43
N VAL A 342 20.30 -6.14 14.41
CA VAL A 342 19.44 -6.69 13.37
C VAL A 342 20.13 -7.80 12.58
N ILE A 343 21.38 -7.57 12.12
CA ILE A 343 22.19 -8.58 11.44
C ILE A 343 22.38 -9.84 12.29
N GLN A 344 22.62 -9.67 13.59
CA GLN A 344 22.77 -10.79 14.50
C GLN A 344 21.47 -11.57 14.65
N ASN A 345 20.33 -10.89 14.82
CA ASN A 345 19.01 -11.52 14.88
C ASN A 345 18.70 -12.30 13.59
N ILE A 346 18.96 -11.71 12.42
CA ILE A 346 18.80 -12.37 11.13
C ILE A 346 19.59 -13.69 11.06
N LYS A 347 20.82 -13.71 11.59
CA LYS A 347 21.68 -14.90 11.56
C LYS A 347 21.23 -16.00 12.52
N GLU A 348 20.72 -15.62 13.69
CA GLU A 348 20.47 -16.52 14.80
C GLU A 348 19.01 -16.95 14.95
N ARG A 349 18.08 -16.15 14.43
CA ARG A 349 16.64 -16.35 14.64
C ARG A 349 15.90 -16.52 13.31
N PRO A 350 14.84 -17.32 13.26
CA PRO A 350 14.02 -17.46 12.07
C PRO A 350 12.95 -16.36 11.93
N ILE A 351 12.69 -15.60 13.00
CA ILE A 351 11.72 -14.50 13.06
C ILE A 351 12.34 -13.35 13.85
N ASN A 352 11.93 -12.12 13.56
CA ASN A 352 12.29 -10.98 14.37
C ASN A 352 11.53 -11.03 15.71
N ASP A 353 12.23 -11.31 16.78
CA ASP A 353 11.68 -11.59 18.10
C ASP A 353 11.98 -10.48 19.14
N TYR A 354 12.14 -9.23 18.65
CA TYR A 354 12.27 -8.03 19.46
C TYR A 354 11.80 -6.78 18.70
N PHE A 355 11.56 -5.69 19.40
CA PHE A 355 11.27 -4.38 18.80
C PHE A 355 12.57 -3.71 18.32
N ILE A 356 12.63 -3.36 17.04
CA ILE A 356 13.73 -2.64 16.43
C ILE A 356 13.51 -1.14 16.63
N GLU A 357 14.40 -0.52 17.40
CA GLU A 357 14.43 0.93 17.55
C GLU A 357 14.87 1.60 16.24
N THR A 358 14.11 2.60 15.79
CA THR A 358 14.42 3.38 14.59
C THR A 358 14.82 4.81 14.91
N ASN A 359 15.63 5.42 14.06
CA ASN A 359 15.87 6.86 14.07
C ASN A 359 14.80 7.54 13.22
N HIS A 360 14.33 8.70 13.64
CA HIS A 360 13.51 9.56 12.78
C HIS A 360 14.25 9.88 11.48
N SER A 361 13.51 9.93 10.38
CA SER A 361 14.08 10.20 9.06
C SER A 361 13.11 11.01 8.20
N ASP A 362 13.68 11.87 7.35
CA ASP A 362 12.96 12.54 6.25
C ASP A 362 13.35 11.96 4.89
N VAL A 363 14.11 10.87 4.87
CA VAL A 363 14.56 10.22 3.64
C VAL A 363 13.37 9.58 2.93
N CYS A 364 13.28 9.79 1.63
CA CYS A 364 12.29 9.16 0.78
C CYS A 364 12.75 7.75 0.42
N GLU A 365 12.02 6.73 0.85
CA GLU A 365 12.23 5.34 0.44
C GLU A 365 11.69 5.09 -0.97
N MET A 366 12.23 4.06 -1.65
CA MET A 366 11.92 3.74 -3.05
C MET A 366 10.62 2.92 -3.22
N GLY A 367 9.68 3.09 -2.30
CA GLY A 367 8.34 2.52 -2.33
C GLY A 367 7.29 3.62 -2.49
N SER A 368 6.08 3.22 -2.76
CA SER A 368 4.91 4.10 -2.80
C SER A 368 3.75 3.42 -2.08
N THR A 369 2.95 4.20 -1.38
CA THR A 369 1.70 3.77 -0.75
C THR A 369 0.71 4.92 -0.74
N ASP A 370 -0.56 4.64 -0.90
CA ASP A 370 -1.62 5.65 -0.84
C ASP A 370 -1.93 6.15 0.59
N VAL A 371 -1.28 5.57 1.63
CA VAL A 371 -1.20 6.19 2.97
C VAL A 371 -0.60 7.59 2.90
N GLY A 372 0.23 7.85 1.89
CA GLY A 372 0.72 9.19 1.57
C GLY A 372 -0.39 10.22 1.52
N ASP A 373 -1.47 9.96 0.77
CA ASP A 373 -2.60 10.89 0.62
C ASP A 373 -3.29 11.20 1.95
N VAL A 374 -3.41 10.23 2.84
CA VAL A 374 -3.94 10.42 4.20
C VAL A 374 -3.00 11.33 5.01
N SER A 375 -1.69 11.11 4.92
CA SER A 375 -0.68 11.87 5.68
C SER A 375 -0.62 13.36 5.32
N TRP A 376 -1.06 13.74 4.13
CA TRP A 376 -1.23 15.15 3.75
C TRP A 376 -2.47 15.80 4.36
N CYS A 377 -3.49 15.00 4.72
CA CYS A 377 -4.75 15.50 5.26
C CYS A 377 -4.75 15.57 6.78
N VAL A 378 -4.10 14.60 7.44
CA VAL A 378 -4.14 14.41 8.89
C VAL A 378 -2.81 13.85 9.38
N PRO A 379 -2.31 14.21 10.60
CA PRO A 379 -1.13 13.57 11.15
C PRO A 379 -1.28 12.05 11.15
N THR A 380 -0.36 11.35 10.48
CA THR A 380 -0.45 9.90 10.25
C THR A 380 0.88 9.25 10.61
N ALA A 381 0.84 8.08 11.24
CA ALA A 381 2.01 7.25 11.46
C ALA A 381 1.67 5.76 11.40
N GLN A 382 2.68 4.95 11.12
CA GLN A 382 2.59 3.53 10.85
C GLN A 382 3.60 2.72 11.66
N ILE A 383 3.21 1.51 12.07
CA ILE A 383 4.13 0.49 12.56
C ILE A 383 4.18 -0.70 11.62
N ASN A 384 5.26 -1.48 11.73
CA ASN A 384 5.36 -2.81 11.14
C ASN A 384 5.43 -3.85 12.24
N THR A 385 4.80 -5.00 12.04
CA THR A 385 4.93 -6.14 12.97
C THR A 385 5.35 -7.41 12.23
N ALA A 386 6.20 -8.20 12.89
CA ALA A 386 6.68 -9.47 12.35
C ALA A 386 5.53 -10.48 12.26
N CYS A 387 5.00 -10.66 11.05
CA CYS A 387 3.96 -11.62 10.69
C CYS A 387 4.52 -12.82 9.93
N TYR A 388 5.76 -12.74 9.47
CA TYR A 388 6.40 -13.69 8.57
C TYR A 388 7.84 -14.01 9.03
N SER A 389 8.35 -15.16 8.57
CA SER A 389 9.74 -15.52 8.80
C SER A 389 10.69 -14.49 8.19
N ILE A 390 11.83 -14.27 8.84
CA ILE A 390 12.90 -13.42 8.30
C ILE A 390 13.32 -13.95 6.92
N GLY A 391 13.37 -13.03 5.95
CA GLY A 391 13.77 -13.30 4.57
C GLY A 391 12.63 -13.51 3.60
N ALA A 392 11.41 -13.71 4.07
CA ALA A 392 10.23 -13.74 3.22
C ALA A 392 9.95 -12.31 2.71
N GLY A 393 10.25 -12.02 1.46
CA GLY A 393 9.92 -10.73 0.85
C GLY A 393 8.42 -10.59 0.60
N ALA A 394 7.89 -9.37 0.68
CA ALA A 394 6.56 -9.05 0.22
C ALA A 394 6.36 -9.45 -1.27
N HIS A 395 5.11 -9.69 -1.67
CA HIS A 395 4.75 -10.15 -3.01
C HIS A 395 5.39 -11.49 -3.39
N SER A 396 5.49 -12.40 -2.41
CA SER A 396 6.02 -13.76 -2.62
C SER A 396 4.99 -14.83 -2.21
N TRP A 397 5.13 -16.03 -2.80
CA TRP A 397 4.32 -17.17 -2.39
C TRP A 397 4.52 -17.54 -0.91
N GLN A 398 5.69 -17.24 -0.35
CA GLN A 398 6.00 -17.49 1.05
C GLN A 398 5.15 -16.63 1.99
N TRP A 399 4.86 -15.38 1.63
CA TRP A 399 3.96 -14.53 2.42
C TRP A 399 2.54 -15.09 2.39
N VAL A 400 2.02 -15.45 1.22
CA VAL A 400 0.70 -16.06 1.10
C VAL A 400 0.62 -17.35 1.92
N ALA A 401 1.64 -18.22 1.82
CA ALA A 401 1.68 -19.49 2.55
C ALA A 401 1.64 -19.31 4.08
N GLN A 402 2.30 -18.28 4.60
CA GLN A 402 2.35 -17.99 6.05
C GLN A 402 1.16 -17.17 6.57
N GLY A 403 0.33 -16.59 5.70
CA GLY A 403 -0.68 -15.58 6.04
C GLY A 403 -1.77 -16.04 7.03
N LYS A 404 -1.97 -17.35 7.26
CA LYS A 404 -2.90 -17.90 8.27
C LYS A 404 -2.20 -18.58 9.45
N SER A 405 -0.88 -18.51 9.52
CA SER A 405 -0.12 -19.12 10.60
C SER A 405 -0.40 -18.49 11.95
N SER A 406 -0.04 -19.17 13.03
CA SER A 406 -0.11 -18.60 14.38
C SER A 406 0.82 -17.39 14.54
N ILE A 407 1.96 -17.36 13.82
CA ILE A 407 2.89 -16.24 13.77
C ILE A 407 2.22 -15.02 13.16
N ALA A 408 1.61 -15.16 11.98
CA ALA A 408 0.89 -14.09 11.32
C ALA A 408 -0.25 -13.53 12.20
N TYR A 409 -1.00 -14.42 12.86
CA TYR A 409 -2.04 -14.05 13.81
C TYR A 409 -1.47 -13.26 15.01
N LYS A 410 -0.36 -13.72 15.62
CA LYS A 410 0.31 -13.01 16.72
C LYS A 410 0.77 -11.61 16.30
N GLY A 411 1.41 -11.48 15.14
CA GLY A 411 1.81 -10.18 14.59
C GLY A 411 0.63 -9.24 14.35
N CYS A 412 -0.47 -9.76 13.80
CA CYS A 412 -1.71 -9.02 13.60
C CYS A 412 -2.31 -8.54 14.94
N MET A 413 -2.38 -9.40 15.95
CA MET A 413 -2.90 -9.03 17.28
C MET A 413 -1.99 -8.02 17.97
N LEU A 414 -0.67 -8.18 17.89
CA LEU A 414 0.31 -7.23 18.40
C LEU A 414 0.11 -5.85 17.79
N ALA A 415 -0.05 -5.76 16.48
CA ALA A 415 -0.29 -4.49 15.80
C ALA A 415 -1.55 -3.81 16.35
N GLY A 416 -2.66 -4.54 16.46
CA GLY A 416 -3.91 -4.01 17.02
C GLY A 416 -3.73 -3.50 18.45
N ASP A 417 -2.99 -4.23 19.30
CA ASP A 417 -2.73 -3.85 20.69
C ASP A 417 -1.82 -2.62 20.81
N VAL A 418 -0.81 -2.49 19.96
CA VAL A 418 0.09 -1.31 19.92
C VAL A 418 -0.67 -0.08 19.45
N LEU A 419 -1.45 -0.19 18.37
CA LEU A 419 -2.27 0.92 17.87
C LEU A 419 -3.32 1.36 18.90
N PHE A 420 -3.94 0.42 19.59
CA PHE A 420 -4.87 0.72 20.68
C PHE A 420 -4.18 1.47 21.83
N ASP A 421 -3.02 1.01 22.31
CA ASP A 421 -2.29 1.68 23.39
C ASP A 421 -1.83 3.09 22.98
N ALA A 422 -1.40 3.27 21.73
CA ALA A 422 -1.08 4.58 21.17
C ALA A 422 -2.32 5.50 21.12
N ALA A 423 -3.46 5.03 20.62
CA ALA A 423 -4.71 5.78 20.60
C ALA A 423 -5.15 6.20 22.00
N LYS A 424 -5.07 5.29 22.97
CA LYS A 424 -5.35 5.56 24.37
C LYS A 424 -4.40 6.61 24.96
N THR A 425 -3.10 6.51 24.66
CA THR A 425 -2.09 7.47 25.11
C THR A 425 -2.38 8.86 24.56
N LEU A 426 -2.69 8.97 23.27
CA LEU A 426 -3.04 10.23 22.61
C LEU A 426 -4.35 10.81 23.18
N TYR A 427 -5.35 9.97 23.43
CA TYR A 427 -6.58 10.39 24.08
C TYR A 427 -6.34 10.99 25.47
N GLN A 428 -5.48 10.36 26.27
CA GLN A 428 -5.13 10.80 27.62
C GLN A 428 -4.22 12.03 27.65
N ASN A 429 -3.52 12.34 26.55
CA ASN A 429 -2.56 13.44 26.42
C ASN A 429 -2.86 14.27 25.16
N PRO A 430 -3.95 15.06 25.16
CA PRO A 430 -4.40 15.80 23.97
C PRO A 430 -3.37 16.80 23.44
N GLU A 431 -2.41 17.22 24.27
CA GLU A 431 -1.29 18.05 23.85
C GLU A 431 -0.36 17.36 22.83
N LEU A 432 -0.33 16.02 22.80
CA LEU A 432 0.41 15.27 21.78
C LEU A 432 -0.28 15.34 20.43
N ILE A 433 -1.61 15.29 20.41
CA ILE A 433 -2.40 15.48 19.18
C ILE A 433 -2.13 16.87 18.60
N GLU A 434 -2.17 17.91 19.44
CA GLU A 434 -1.90 19.28 18.99
C GLU A 434 -0.45 19.44 18.49
N LYS A 435 0.54 18.81 19.15
CA LYS A 435 1.92 18.80 18.66
C LYS A 435 2.04 18.12 17.29
N ALA A 436 1.38 16.97 17.09
CA ALA A 436 1.36 16.26 15.82
C ALA A 436 0.75 17.12 14.69
N LYS A 437 -0.36 17.84 14.98
CA LYS A 437 -0.96 18.79 14.03
C LYS A 437 -0.04 19.95 13.68
N VAL A 438 0.65 20.51 14.69
CA VAL A 438 1.63 21.59 14.48
C VAL A 438 2.82 21.08 13.65
N GLU A 439 3.29 19.86 13.89
CA GLU A 439 4.34 19.26 13.08
C GLU A 439 3.91 19.10 11.63
N LEU A 440 2.73 18.50 11.36
CA LEU A 440 2.21 18.36 10.01
C LEU A 440 2.13 19.71 9.29
N LYS A 441 1.52 20.73 9.94
CA LYS A 441 1.43 22.07 9.39
C LYS A 441 2.82 22.67 9.08
N THR A 442 3.81 22.41 9.93
CA THR A 442 5.17 22.91 9.74
C THR A 442 5.84 22.23 8.54
N ARG A 443 5.64 20.93 8.36
CA ARG A 443 6.17 20.16 7.22
C ARG A 443 5.54 20.55 5.90
N LEU A 444 4.23 20.78 5.90
CA LEU A 444 3.49 21.23 4.71
C LEU A 444 3.76 22.70 4.38
N GLN A 445 4.26 23.51 5.33
CA GLN A 445 4.46 24.95 5.19
C GLN A 445 3.13 25.63 4.79
N ASP A 446 3.08 26.22 3.59
CA ASP A 446 1.87 26.83 3.04
C ASP A 446 1.14 25.94 2.01
N ASP A 447 1.67 24.73 1.77
CA ASP A 447 1.04 23.75 0.88
C ASP A 447 -0.20 23.12 1.52
N SER A 448 -1.13 22.74 0.67
CA SER A 448 -2.32 21.99 1.05
C SER A 448 -2.40 20.73 0.20
N TYR A 449 -3.07 19.71 0.75
CA TYR A 449 -3.30 18.48 0.00
C TYR A 449 -3.94 18.75 -1.37
N LYS A 450 -3.34 18.20 -2.39
CA LYS A 450 -3.84 18.21 -3.76
C LYS A 450 -3.70 16.81 -4.32
N CYS A 451 -4.82 16.14 -4.47
CA CYS A 451 -4.85 14.78 -5.05
C CYS A 451 -4.23 14.78 -6.45
N LEU A 452 -3.34 13.84 -6.72
CA LEU A 452 -2.74 13.65 -8.05
C LEU A 452 -3.76 13.06 -9.04
N ILE A 453 -4.82 12.41 -8.56
CA ILE A 453 -5.90 11.88 -9.42
C ILE A 453 -6.76 13.07 -9.89
N PRO A 454 -6.95 13.26 -11.20
CA PRO A 454 -7.85 14.28 -11.75
C PRO A 454 -9.27 14.14 -11.21
N LYS A 455 -9.98 15.25 -11.02
CA LYS A 455 -11.32 15.26 -10.41
C LYS A 455 -12.39 14.49 -11.18
N ASP A 456 -12.21 14.36 -12.47
CA ASP A 456 -13.11 13.66 -13.40
C ASP A 456 -12.79 12.17 -13.53
N VAL A 457 -11.67 11.71 -12.95
CA VAL A 457 -11.32 10.28 -12.90
C VAL A 457 -12.02 9.64 -11.70
N LEU A 458 -12.87 8.66 -11.99
CA LEU A 458 -13.55 7.83 -10.98
C LEU A 458 -12.76 6.56 -10.72
N PRO A 459 -12.96 5.93 -9.54
CA PRO A 459 -12.39 4.61 -9.25
C PRO A 459 -12.75 3.60 -10.36
N HIS A 460 -11.77 2.88 -10.85
CA HIS A 460 -11.94 1.91 -11.92
C HIS A 460 -10.89 0.80 -11.83
N ILE A 461 -11.26 -0.38 -12.31
CA ILE A 461 -10.29 -1.46 -12.49
C ILE A 461 -9.41 -1.11 -13.69
N SER A 462 -8.11 -1.13 -13.49
CA SER A 462 -7.11 -0.81 -14.52
C SER A 462 -7.19 -1.82 -15.67
N ASN A 463 -7.86 -1.47 -16.75
CA ASN A 463 -8.01 -2.32 -17.93
C ASN A 463 -8.08 -1.48 -19.21
N VAL A 464 -6.93 -1.25 -19.84
CA VAL A 464 -6.82 -0.62 -21.17
C VAL A 464 -6.21 -1.63 -22.13
N GLU A 465 -7.06 -2.28 -22.90
CA GLU A 465 -6.66 -3.17 -24.01
C GLU A 465 -6.28 -2.39 -25.28
#